data_3ae14562f9a211b65876e3c38ab67ff7
#
_entry.id   3ae14562f9a211b65876e3c38ab67ff7
#
_cell.length_a   1.000
_cell.length_b   1.000
_cell.length_c   1.000
_cell.angle_alpha   90.00
_cell.angle_beta   90.00
_cell.angle_gamma   90.00
#
_symmetry.space_group_name_H-M   'P 1'
#
loop_
_entity.id
_entity.type
_entity.pdbx_description
1 polymer ?
#
loop_
_entity_poly.entity_id
_entity_poly.type
_entity_poly.pdbx_seq_one_letter_code
_entity_poly.pdbx_strand_id
1 'polypeptide(L)'
;MENKTQDKKEDKLILGGHEFNSRFILGSGKYNVNLIKAAIEQGGAEIITLALRRANTENKENILDFIPKGVTLLPSGARNAEEAVRIARLSREMGCGDFVKIEIMHDAKYLLPDNYETVKATEILAKEGFVVMPYMYPDLNVARDLQNAGAACVMPLASPIGSNNGLATKAFIQILIDEIDLPIIVDAGIGKPSQACEAMEMGAAAVMANTAIATAGNVPAMAEAFKKA
;
A
#
# COMPACT_ATOMS: atom_id res chain seq x y z
N MET A 1 -5.72 -37.20 -29.92
CA MET A 1 -6.21 -36.46 -28.73
C MET A 1 -5.16 -35.41 -28.42
N GLU A 2 -5.34 -34.21 -28.97
CA GLU A 2 -4.42 -33.09 -28.71
C GLU A 2 -4.72 -32.51 -27.34
N ASN A 3 -3.74 -32.61 -26.44
CA ASN A 3 -3.75 -31.97 -25.14
C ASN A 3 -3.64 -30.44 -25.34
N LYS A 4 -4.77 -29.75 -25.36
CA LYS A 4 -4.79 -28.29 -25.22
C LYS A 4 -4.37 -27.98 -23.77
N THR A 5 -3.09 -27.74 -23.57
CA THR A 5 -2.61 -26.98 -22.40
C THR A 5 -3.28 -25.62 -22.48
N GLN A 6 -4.31 -25.41 -21.67
CA GLN A 6 -4.82 -24.07 -21.38
C GLN A 6 -3.67 -23.33 -20.70
N ASP A 7 -3.09 -22.37 -21.39
CA ASP A 7 -2.23 -21.35 -20.76
C ASP A 7 -3.06 -20.72 -19.64
N LYS A 8 -2.75 -21.07 -18.39
CA LYS A 8 -3.27 -20.37 -17.23
C LYS A 8 -2.70 -18.96 -17.31
N LYS A 9 -3.53 -18.00 -17.73
CA LYS A 9 -3.19 -16.59 -17.65
C LYS A 9 -2.84 -16.34 -16.18
N GLU A 10 -1.57 -15.99 -15.91
CA GLU A 10 -1.15 -15.66 -14.54
C GLU A 10 -2.02 -14.52 -14.02
N ASP A 11 -2.61 -14.71 -12.87
CA ASP A 11 -3.48 -13.72 -12.21
C ASP A 11 -2.60 -12.68 -11.52
N LYS A 12 -2.22 -11.63 -12.25
CA LYS A 12 -1.33 -10.56 -11.78
C LYS A 12 -2.09 -9.37 -11.22
N LEU A 13 -1.53 -8.72 -10.22
CA LEU A 13 -1.97 -7.41 -9.76
C LEU A 13 -1.47 -6.36 -10.74
N ILE A 14 -2.36 -5.52 -11.27
CA ILE A 14 -2.00 -4.44 -12.19
C ILE A 14 -2.28 -3.09 -11.53
N LEU A 15 -1.24 -2.26 -11.40
CA LEU A 15 -1.33 -0.92 -10.83
C LEU A 15 -0.66 0.09 -11.77
N GLY A 16 -1.43 1.03 -12.30
CA GLY A 16 -0.92 2.02 -13.23
C GLY A 16 -0.23 1.44 -14.48
N GLY A 17 -0.68 0.26 -14.94
CA GLY A 17 -0.09 -0.45 -16.08
C GLY A 17 1.13 -1.32 -15.73
N HIS A 18 1.58 -1.36 -14.49
CA HIS A 18 2.66 -2.22 -14.01
C HIS A 18 2.10 -3.52 -13.43
N GLU A 19 2.75 -4.65 -13.73
CA GLU A 19 2.34 -5.98 -13.29
C GLU A 19 3.14 -6.43 -12.07
N PHE A 20 2.45 -6.99 -11.09
CA PHE A 20 3.01 -7.58 -9.88
C PHE A 20 2.47 -8.99 -9.66
N ASN A 21 3.33 -9.90 -9.19
CA ASN A 21 2.95 -11.27 -8.85
C ASN A 21 2.42 -11.36 -7.42
N SER A 22 2.86 -10.45 -6.54
CA SER A 22 2.44 -10.43 -5.15
C SER A 22 1.24 -9.51 -4.94
N ARG A 23 0.26 -10.00 -4.18
CA ARG A 23 -0.87 -9.21 -3.68
C ARG A 23 -0.68 -8.75 -2.24
N PHE A 24 0.52 -9.01 -1.69
CA PHE A 24 0.95 -8.53 -0.38
C PHE A 24 1.89 -7.33 -0.54
N ILE A 25 1.52 -6.20 0.09
CA ILE A 25 2.30 -4.95 0.12
C ILE A 25 2.79 -4.75 1.56
N LEU A 26 4.09 -4.45 1.72
CA LEU A 26 4.61 -4.13 3.04
C LEU A 26 4.44 -2.64 3.35
N GLY A 27 3.74 -2.34 4.44
CA GLY A 27 3.80 -1.04 5.09
C GLY A 27 5.07 -0.94 5.96
N SER A 28 5.92 0.05 5.76
CA SER A 28 7.11 0.25 6.59
C SER A 28 6.99 1.49 7.48
N GLY A 29 6.17 1.41 8.53
CA GLY A 29 5.93 2.52 9.46
C GLY A 29 7.13 2.89 10.34
N LYS A 30 8.05 1.95 10.58
CA LYS A 30 9.35 2.14 11.23
C LYS A 30 10.38 1.34 10.44
N TYR A 31 11.53 1.95 10.16
CA TYR A 31 12.61 1.28 9.47
C TYR A 31 13.15 0.13 10.32
N ASN A 32 12.91 -1.08 9.86
CA ASN A 32 13.48 -2.30 10.41
C ASN A 32 13.95 -3.19 9.26
N VAL A 33 15.27 -3.25 9.07
CA VAL A 33 15.89 -4.02 7.98
C VAL A 33 15.44 -5.49 8.01
N ASN A 34 15.31 -6.09 9.20
CA ASN A 34 14.87 -7.48 9.33
C ASN A 34 13.43 -7.68 8.86
N LEU A 35 12.54 -6.71 9.14
CA LEU A 35 11.16 -6.72 8.66
C LEU A 35 11.12 -6.64 7.13
N ILE A 36 11.87 -5.71 6.55
CA ILE A 36 11.93 -5.51 5.09
C ILE A 36 12.48 -6.78 4.41
N LYS A 37 13.59 -7.33 4.91
CA LYS A 37 14.13 -8.59 4.39
C LYS A 37 13.12 -9.74 4.48
N ALA A 38 12.49 -9.93 5.61
CA ALA A 38 11.48 -10.97 5.79
C ALA A 38 10.28 -10.80 4.85
N ALA A 39 9.79 -9.58 4.67
CA ALA A 39 8.68 -9.30 3.77
C ALA A 39 9.03 -9.57 2.30
N ILE A 40 10.26 -9.30 1.88
CA ILE A 40 10.71 -9.56 0.50
C ILE A 40 11.00 -11.06 0.33
N GLU A 41 11.85 -11.65 1.17
CA GLU A 41 12.37 -12.99 0.97
C GLU A 41 11.34 -14.07 1.30
N GLN A 42 10.60 -13.94 2.39
CA GLN A 42 9.59 -14.90 2.82
C GLN A 42 8.17 -14.49 2.39
N GLY A 43 7.84 -13.19 2.52
CA GLY A 43 6.54 -12.64 2.16
C GLY A 43 6.35 -12.41 0.66
N GLY A 44 7.43 -12.36 -0.12
CA GLY A 44 7.38 -12.11 -1.56
C GLY A 44 6.85 -10.71 -1.92
N ALA A 45 6.96 -9.72 -1.01
CA ALA A 45 6.50 -8.37 -1.28
C ALA A 45 7.33 -7.72 -2.40
N GLU A 46 6.65 -7.23 -3.42
CA GLU A 46 7.24 -6.51 -4.56
C GLU A 46 7.06 -4.99 -4.43
N ILE A 47 6.21 -4.55 -3.49
CA ILE A 47 5.94 -3.14 -3.19
C ILE A 47 6.15 -2.91 -1.69
N ILE A 48 6.91 -1.85 -1.36
CA ILE A 48 7.22 -1.47 0.02
C ILE A 48 7.01 0.03 0.20
N THR A 49 6.29 0.43 1.25
CA THR A 49 6.18 1.84 1.60
C THR A 49 7.43 2.35 2.30
N LEU A 50 7.79 3.59 2.02
CA LEU A 50 8.89 4.31 2.68
C LEU A 50 8.36 5.61 3.30
N ALA A 51 8.27 5.67 4.63
CA ALA A 51 7.92 6.89 5.34
C ALA A 51 9.13 7.84 5.38
N LEU A 52 9.41 8.54 4.30
CA LEU A 52 10.61 9.40 4.16
C LEU A 52 10.73 10.47 5.24
N ARG A 53 9.61 10.97 5.78
CA ARG A 53 9.61 11.90 6.92
C ARG A 53 10.22 11.32 8.20
N ARG A 54 10.25 9.99 8.32
CA ARG A 54 10.78 9.28 9.50
C ARG A 54 12.15 8.69 9.25
N ALA A 55 12.72 8.92 8.06
CA ALA A 55 14.10 8.55 7.76
C ALA A 55 15.01 9.39 8.65
N ASN A 56 15.62 8.73 9.64
CA ASN A 56 16.52 9.39 10.57
C ASN A 56 17.84 9.68 9.85
N THR A 57 18.16 10.96 9.67
CA THR A 57 19.41 11.41 9.03
C THR A 57 20.67 11.06 9.84
N GLU A 58 20.49 10.55 11.06
CA GLU A 58 21.61 10.17 11.94
C GLU A 58 22.12 8.74 11.70
N ASN A 59 21.35 7.88 11.03
CA ASN A 59 21.82 6.54 10.65
C ASN A 59 22.66 6.63 9.37
N LYS A 60 23.93 6.23 9.45
CA LYS A 60 24.90 6.18 8.34
C LYS A 60 24.55 5.13 7.28
N GLU A 61 23.56 4.26 7.50
CA GLU A 61 23.12 3.24 6.55
C GLU A 61 21.90 3.74 5.79
N ASN A 62 22.04 3.87 4.47
CA ASN A 62 20.91 4.22 3.61
C ASN A 62 20.02 2.98 3.46
N ILE A 63 18.75 3.07 3.87
CA ILE A 63 17.81 1.96 3.77
C ILE A 63 17.65 1.46 2.33
N LEU A 64 17.86 2.33 1.35
CA LEU A 64 17.78 1.97 -0.07
C LEU A 64 18.85 0.94 -0.47
N ASP A 65 19.98 0.87 0.25
CA ASP A 65 21.06 -0.10 -0.02
C ASP A 65 20.65 -1.54 0.36
N PHE A 66 19.63 -1.69 1.21
CA PHE A 66 19.12 -3.00 1.64
C PHE A 66 17.92 -3.49 0.82
N ILE A 67 17.37 -2.66 -0.07
CA ILE A 67 16.22 -3.03 -0.89
C ILE A 67 16.72 -3.55 -2.24
N PRO A 68 16.39 -4.81 -2.62
CA PRO A 68 16.80 -5.37 -3.91
C PRO A 68 16.28 -4.55 -5.09
N LYS A 69 17.06 -4.52 -6.16
CA LYS A 69 16.58 -3.96 -7.44
C LYS A 69 15.35 -4.74 -7.91
N GLY A 70 14.31 -4.02 -8.32
CA GLY A 70 13.04 -4.61 -8.79
C GLY A 70 11.92 -4.55 -7.74
N VAL A 71 12.21 -4.18 -6.48
CA VAL A 71 11.18 -3.84 -5.51
C VAL A 71 10.73 -2.41 -5.74
N THR A 72 9.42 -2.21 -5.88
CA THR A 72 8.82 -0.89 -6.06
C THR A 72 8.76 -0.16 -4.72
N LEU A 73 9.33 1.04 -4.69
CA LEU A 73 9.32 1.92 -3.54
C LEU A 73 8.10 2.83 -3.58
N LEU A 74 7.42 2.95 -2.46
CA LEU A 74 6.18 3.70 -2.33
C LEU A 74 6.36 4.78 -1.25
N PRO A 75 6.94 5.94 -1.59
CA PRO A 75 7.09 7.06 -0.66
C PRO A 75 5.75 7.48 -0.08
N SER A 76 5.70 7.77 1.21
CA SER A 76 4.45 8.09 1.91
C SER A 76 4.65 9.03 3.10
N GLY A 77 3.54 9.57 3.60
CA GLY A 77 3.44 10.35 4.83
C GLY A 77 3.60 11.86 4.61
N ALA A 78 2.49 12.60 4.78
CA ALA A 78 2.42 14.05 4.66
C ALA A 78 1.38 14.63 5.63
N ARG A 79 1.38 15.95 5.83
CA ARG A 79 0.40 16.66 6.67
C ARG A 79 -0.69 17.36 5.84
N ASN A 80 -0.41 17.64 4.57
CA ASN A 80 -1.31 18.28 3.62
C ASN A 80 -0.91 17.90 2.19
N ALA A 81 -1.71 18.30 1.20
CA ALA A 81 -1.49 18.00 -0.21
C ALA A 81 -0.17 18.61 -0.73
N GLU A 82 0.18 19.84 -0.33
CA GLU A 82 1.40 20.50 -0.77
C GLU A 82 2.64 19.72 -0.32
N GLU A 83 2.67 19.28 0.94
CA GLU A 83 3.76 18.46 1.47
C GLU A 83 3.84 17.11 0.75
N ALA A 84 2.69 16.45 0.48
CA ALA A 84 2.63 15.19 -0.26
C ALA A 84 3.20 15.32 -1.67
N VAL A 85 2.82 16.36 -2.40
CA VAL A 85 3.33 16.66 -3.75
C VAL A 85 4.83 16.92 -3.73
N ARG A 86 5.32 17.71 -2.76
CA ARG A 86 6.74 17.98 -2.60
C ARG A 86 7.53 16.70 -2.32
N ILE A 87 7.05 15.84 -1.42
CA ILE A 87 7.72 14.56 -1.09
C ILE A 87 7.76 13.65 -2.31
N ALA A 88 6.67 13.53 -3.07
CA ALA A 88 6.63 12.71 -4.27
C ALA A 88 7.67 13.17 -5.31
N ARG A 89 7.74 14.47 -5.60
CA ARG A 89 8.72 15.04 -6.54
C ARG A 89 10.16 14.78 -6.07
N LEU A 90 10.46 15.03 -4.79
CA LEU A 90 11.78 14.76 -4.22
C LEU A 90 12.15 13.27 -4.31
N SER A 91 11.19 12.38 -4.05
CA SER A 91 11.42 10.92 -4.13
C SER A 91 11.76 10.49 -5.56
N ARG A 92 11.09 11.06 -6.56
CA ARG A 92 11.38 10.82 -7.98
C ARG A 92 12.81 11.26 -8.32
N GLU A 93 13.21 12.46 -7.91
CA GLU A 93 14.57 12.98 -8.09
C GLU A 93 15.64 12.12 -7.39
N MET A 94 15.29 11.51 -6.27
CA MET A 94 16.16 10.57 -5.54
C MET A 94 16.22 9.17 -6.18
N GLY A 95 15.50 8.92 -7.27
CA GLY A 95 15.49 7.64 -7.98
C GLY A 95 14.56 6.60 -7.38
N CYS A 96 13.58 6.97 -6.56
CA CYS A 96 12.58 6.04 -6.02
C CYS A 96 11.52 5.61 -7.06
N GLY A 97 11.55 6.18 -8.27
CA GLY A 97 10.57 5.90 -9.33
C GLY A 97 9.33 6.77 -9.23
N ASP A 98 8.28 6.36 -9.96
CA ASP A 98 7.05 7.14 -10.14
C ASP A 98 5.89 6.71 -9.24
N PHE A 99 6.05 5.64 -8.49
CA PHE A 99 5.04 5.20 -7.52
C PHE A 99 5.04 6.09 -6.29
N VAL A 100 3.85 6.45 -5.82
CA VAL A 100 3.68 7.23 -4.58
C VAL A 100 2.42 6.82 -3.83
N LYS A 101 2.53 6.65 -2.53
CA LYS A 101 1.38 6.50 -1.63
C LYS A 101 1.02 7.86 -1.05
N ILE A 102 -0.18 8.34 -1.34
CA ILE A 102 -0.70 9.53 -0.68
C ILE A 102 -1.29 9.12 0.66
N GLU A 103 -0.64 9.55 1.72
CA GLU A 103 -0.99 9.27 3.10
C GLU A 103 -0.93 10.59 3.88
N ILE A 104 -2.03 11.36 3.82
CA ILE A 104 -2.14 12.68 4.46
C ILE A 104 -2.90 12.55 5.75
N MET A 105 -2.25 12.92 6.85
CA MET A 105 -2.79 12.81 8.21
C MET A 105 -2.43 14.07 8.99
N HIS A 106 -3.45 14.82 9.42
CA HIS A 106 -3.25 15.99 10.28
C HIS A 106 -2.92 15.60 11.72
N ASP A 107 -3.49 14.49 12.19
CA ASP A 107 -3.34 14.03 13.55
C ASP A 107 -2.35 12.86 13.67
N ALA A 108 -1.29 13.09 14.43
CA ALA A 108 -0.26 12.08 14.67
C ALA A 108 -0.67 10.98 15.68
N LYS A 109 -1.79 11.16 16.39
CA LYS A 109 -2.24 10.20 17.42
C LYS A 109 -3.05 9.05 16.82
N TYR A 110 -4.02 9.38 15.97
CA TYR A 110 -4.94 8.38 15.39
C TYR A 110 -4.59 7.98 13.96
N LEU A 111 -3.78 8.79 13.28
CA LEU A 111 -3.28 8.53 11.93
C LEU A 111 -4.42 8.31 10.91
N LEU A 112 -5.51 9.06 11.07
CA LEU A 112 -6.66 9.01 10.18
C LEU A 112 -6.40 9.85 8.93
N PRO A 113 -6.79 9.37 7.73
CA PRO A 113 -6.57 10.09 6.49
C PRO A 113 -7.46 11.31 6.33
N ASP A 114 -6.93 12.37 5.73
CA ASP A 114 -7.70 13.50 5.22
C ASP A 114 -8.08 13.24 3.76
N ASN A 115 -9.34 12.88 3.52
CA ASN A 115 -9.83 12.53 2.19
C ASN A 115 -9.78 13.72 1.22
N TYR A 116 -10.07 14.95 1.67
CA TYR A 116 -10.07 16.13 0.83
C TYR A 116 -8.67 16.47 0.30
N GLU A 117 -7.70 16.55 1.19
CA GLU A 117 -6.31 16.80 0.82
C GLU A 117 -5.73 15.63 -0.02
N THR A 118 -6.19 14.40 0.21
CA THR A 118 -5.80 13.22 -0.57
C THR A 118 -6.26 13.31 -2.02
N VAL A 119 -7.52 13.69 -2.29
CA VAL A 119 -8.02 13.91 -3.66
C VAL A 119 -7.23 15.00 -4.37
N LYS A 120 -7.00 16.12 -3.70
CA LYS A 120 -6.23 17.25 -4.25
C LYS A 120 -4.79 16.87 -4.63
N ALA A 121 -4.09 16.15 -3.75
CA ALA A 121 -2.73 15.68 -4.04
C ALA A 121 -2.72 14.66 -5.19
N THR A 122 -3.71 13.76 -5.23
CA THR A 122 -3.85 12.75 -6.27
C THR A 122 -4.00 13.40 -7.64
N GLU A 123 -4.89 14.39 -7.78
CA GLU A 123 -5.12 15.08 -9.04
C GLU A 123 -3.84 15.75 -9.59
N ILE A 124 -3.07 16.40 -8.71
CA ILE A 124 -1.81 17.06 -9.10
C ILE A 124 -0.80 16.02 -9.59
N LEU A 125 -0.58 14.97 -8.80
CA LEU A 125 0.47 13.99 -9.07
C LEU A 125 0.14 13.07 -10.25
N ALA A 126 -1.12 12.69 -10.43
CA ALA A 126 -1.55 11.91 -11.58
C ALA A 126 -1.32 12.68 -12.90
N LYS A 127 -1.59 14.00 -12.94
CA LYS A 127 -1.27 14.86 -14.08
C LYS A 127 0.23 14.96 -14.37
N GLU A 128 1.07 14.75 -13.36
CA GLU A 128 2.54 14.73 -13.49
C GLU A 128 3.09 13.33 -13.84
N GLY A 129 2.22 12.36 -14.10
CA GLY A 129 2.59 11.01 -14.51
C GLY A 129 3.05 10.10 -13.36
N PHE A 130 2.69 10.40 -12.11
CA PHE A 130 2.90 9.49 -11.01
C PHE A 130 1.84 8.37 -11.02
N VAL A 131 2.24 7.19 -10.57
CA VAL A 131 1.32 6.09 -10.21
C VAL A 131 0.87 6.33 -8.77
N VAL A 132 -0.30 6.95 -8.63
CA VAL A 132 -0.78 7.45 -7.35
C VAL A 132 -1.66 6.41 -6.66
N MET A 133 -1.30 6.07 -5.42
CA MET A 133 -1.97 5.09 -4.58
C MET A 133 -2.48 5.77 -3.29
N PRO A 134 -3.72 6.32 -3.29
CA PRO A 134 -4.23 7.12 -2.20
C PRO A 134 -4.81 6.29 -1.05
N TYR A 135 -4.32 6.52 0.17
CA TYR A 135 -4.88 6.05 1.42
C TYR A 135 -6.05 6.93 1.84
N MET A 136 -7.20 6.34 2.16
CA MET A 136 -8.41 7.08 2.44
C MET A 136 -9.26 6.46 3.54
N TYR A 137 -10.11 7.27 4.17
CA TYR A 137 -11.25 6.76 4.92
C TYR A 137 -12.29 6.24 3.92
N PRO A 138 -12.87 5.02 4.08
CA PRO A 138 -13.75 4.41 3.08
C PRO A 138 -15.05 5.20 2.91
N ASP A 139 -15.12 5.97 1.84
CA ASP A 139 -16.25 6.77 1.37
C ASP A 139 -16.40 6.61 -0.15
N LEU A 140 -17.57 6.21 -0.60
CA LEU A 140 -17.81 5.93 -2.02
C LEU A 140 -17.66 7.16 -2.92
N ASN A 141 -18.11 8.33 -2.45
CA ASN A 141 -18.03 9.55 -3.26
C ASN A 141 -16.56 9.98 -3.41
N VAL A 142 -15.81 9.93 -2.33
CA VAL A 142 -14.36 10.20 -2.35
C VAL A 142 -13.61 9.19 -3.24
N ALA A 143 -13.99 7.91 -3.22
CA ALA A 143 -13.39 6.92 -4.10
C ALA A 143 -13.65 7.23 -5.59
N ARG A 144 -14.85 7.71 -5.94
CA ARG A 144 -15.18 8.20 -7.29
C ARG A 144 -14.35 9.44 -7.65
N ASP A 145 -14.19 10.38 -6.72
CA ASP A 145 -13.34 11.56 -6.93
C ASP A 145 -11.89 11.17 -7.16
N LEU A 146 -11.36 10.19 -6.41
CA LEU A 146 -10.00 9.66 -6.60
C LEU A 146 -9.84 8.96 -7.96
N GLN A 147 -10.83 8.18 -8.40
CA GLN A 147 -10.85 7.58 -9.73
C GLN A 147 -10.81 8.66 -10.82
N ASN A 148 -11.64 9.69 -10.71
CA ASN A 148 -11.67 10.82 -11.63
C ASN A 148 -10.39 11.66 -11.60
N ALA A 149 -9.71 11.74 -10.44
CA ALA A 149 -8.43 12.41 -10.27
C ALA A 149 -7.25 11.64 -10.91
N GLY A 150 -7.46 10.39 -11.34
CA GLY A 150 -6.43 9.57 -12.00
C GLY A 150 -5.63 8.68 -11.05
N ALA A 151 -6.19 8.29 -9.91
CA ALA A 151 -5.58 7.30 -9.04
C ALA A 151 -5.36 5.94 -9.75
N ALA A 152 -4.31 5.22 -9.40
CA ALA A 152 -4.03 3.89 -9.92
C ALA A 152 -4.76 2.76 -9.17
N CYS A 153 -5.20 3.03 -7.96
CA CYS A 153 -5.99 2.17 -7.09
C CYS A 153 -6.66 3.03 -6.02
N VAL A 154 -7.47 2.42 -5.15
CA VAL A 154 -7.99 3.06 -3.93
C VAL A 154 -7.58 2.22 -2.72
N MET A 155 -7.08 2.87 -1.66
CA MET A 155 -6.55 2.19 -0.47
C MET A 155 -7.36 2.55 0.78
N PRO A 156 -8.56 1.95 0.98
CA PRO A 156 -9.37 2.21 2.15
C PRO A 156 -8.75 1.61 3.41
N LEU A 157 -8.81 2.34 4.53
CA LEU A 157 -8.45 1.79 5.84
C LEU A 157 -9.47 0.75 6.30
N ALA A 158 -8.99 -0.40 6.74
CA ALA A 158 -9.84 -1.42 7.39
C ALA A 158 -10.10 -1.10 8.87
N SER A 159 -9.09 -0.58 9.55
CA SER A 159 -9.17 0.01 10.89
C SER A 159 -7.93 0.92 11.12
N PRO A 160 -7.89 1.72 12.19
CA PRO A 160 -6.79 2.68 12.38
C PRO A 160 -5.40 2.03 12.30
N ILE A 161 -4.44 2.76 11.71
CA ILE A 161 -3.05 2.30 11.56
C ILE A 161 -2.50 1.81 12.91
N GLY A 162 -1.90 0.62 12.92
CA GLY A 162 -1.25 0.04 14.10
C GLY A 162 -2.19 -0.63 15.08
N SER A 163 -3.51 -0.60 14.85
CA SER A 163 -4.51 -1.15 15.79
C SER A 163 -4.62 -2.67 15.77
N ASN A 164 -4.28 -3.35 14.65
CA ASN A 164 -4.52 -4.78 14.43
C ASN A 164 -5.97 -5.22 14.64
N ASN A 165 -6.95 -4.30 14.52
CA ASN A 165 -8.37 -4.56 14.75
C ASN A 165 -9.09 -5.23 13.58
N GLY A 166 -8.38 -5.51 12.46
CA GLY A 166 -8.93 -6.19 11.30
C GLY A 166 -9.86 -5.32 10.46
N LEU A 167 -10.88 -5.96 9.90
CA LEU A 167 -11.80 -5.36 8.91
C LEU A 167 -12.99 -4.64 9.58
N ALA A 168 -12.73 -3.66 10.44
CA ALA A 168 -13.80 -2.91 11.14
C ALA A 168 -14.70 -2.12 10.16
N THR A 169 -14.18 -1.72 9.00
CA THR A 169 -14.92 -1.01 7.94
C THR A 169 -15.36 -1.93 6.79
N LYS A 170 -15.44 -3.24 7.02
CA LYS A 170 -15.72 -4.28 6.01
C LYS A 170 -16.88 -3.93 5.09
N ALA A 171 -18.02 -3.49 5.65
CA ALA A 171 -19.21 -3.18 4.87
C ALA A 171 -18.98 -2.02 3.87
N PHE A 172 -18.22 -1.01 4.27
CA PHE A 172 -17.87 0.11 3.39
C PHE A 172 -16.84 -0.31 2.33
N ILE A 173 -15.86 -1.13 2.69
CA ILE A 173 -14.89 -1.68 1.73
C ILE A 173 -15.61 -2.52 0.67
N GLN A 174 -16.59 -3.34 1.05
CA GLN A 174 -17.39 -4.12 0.08
C GLN A 174 -18.09 -3.22 -0.94
N ILE A 175 -18.69 -2.10 -0.49
CA ILE A 175 -19.29 -1.13 -1.39
C ILE A 175 -18.27 -0.57 -2.39
N LEU A 176 -17.04 -0.29 -1.95
CA LEU A 176 -15.99 0.19 -2.85
C LEU A 176 -15.58 -0.88 -3.87
N ILE A 177 -15.48 -2.14 -3.44
CA ILE A 177 -15.17 -3.27 -4.34
C ILE A 177 -16.26 -3.44 -5.41
N ASP A 178 -17.52 -3.28 -5.03
CA ASP A 178 -18.66 -3.47 -5.92
C ASP A 178 -18.85 -2.30 -6.90
N GLU A 179 -18.44 -1.07 -6.55
CA GLU A 179 -18.82 0.15 -7.25
C GLU A 179 -17.65 0.91 -7.94
N ILE A 180 -16.41 0.56 -7.66
CA ILE A 180 -15.24 1.27 -8.17
C ILE A 180 -14.46 0.38 -9.14
N ASP A 181 -14.20 0.88 -10.34
CA ASP A 181 -13.48 0.15 -11.39
C ASP A 181 -11.96 0.01 -11.13
N LEU A 182 -11.42 0.74 -10.15
CA LEU A 182 -10.01 0.65 -9.78
C LEU A 182 -9.75 -0.50 -8.80
N PRO A 183 -8.53 -1.08 -8.79
CA PRO A 183 -8.12 -2.03 -7.76
C PRO A 183 -8.33 -1.47 -6.35
N ILE A 184 -9.02 -2.20 -5.49
CA ILE A 184 -9.17 -1.87 -4.08
C ILE A 184 -8.11 -2.61 -3.28
N ILE A 185 -7.24 -1.87 -2.60
CA ILE A 185 -6.18 -2.42 -1.76
C ILE A 185 -6.53 -2.14 -0.31
N VAL A 186 -6.82 -3.18 0.46
CA VAL A 186 -7.16 -3.00 1.88
C VAL A 186 -5.91 -2.62 2.66
N ASP A 187 -5.93 -1.40 3.21
CA ASP A 187 -4.82 -0.80 3.96
C ASP A 187 -5.18 -0.65 5.43
N ALA A 188 -4.17 -0.64 6.28
CA ALA A 188 -4.25 -0.42 7.73
C ALA A 188 -5.16 -1.40 8.51
N GLY A 189 -4.73 -1.73 9.70
CA GLY A 189 -5.52 -2.49 10.66
C GLY A 189 -5.54 -4.00 10.50
N ILE A 190 -5.05 -4.56 9.38
CA ILE A 190 -4.91 -6.01 9.20
C ILE A 190 -3.91 -6.55 10.22
N GLY A 191 -4.38 -7.40 11.14
CA GLY A 191 -3.62 -7.91 12.27
C GLY A 191 -3.28 -9.41 12.19
N LYS A 192 -3.90 -10.14 11.25
CA LYS A 192 -3.76 -11.60 11.10
C LYS A 192 -3.83 -11.99 9.63
N PRO A 193 -3.14 -13.07 9.21
CA PRO A 193 -3.27 -13.62 7.86
C PRO A 193 -4.71 -13.99 7.49
N SER A 194 -5.51 -14.52 8.44
CA SER A 194 -6.92 -14.82 8.19
C SER A 194 -7.77 -13.59 7.81
N GLN A 195 -7.42 -12.41 8.29
CA GLN A 195 -8.09 -11.16 7.89
C GLN A 195 -7.65 -10.70 6.49
N ALA A 196 -6.41 -11.02 6.09
CA ALA A 196 -5.96 -10.84 4.72
C ALA A 196 -6.71 -11.79 3.77
N CYS A 197 -6.85 -13.08 4.13
CA CYS A 197 -7.70 -14.01 3.38
C CYS A 197 -9.14 -13.47 3.22
N GLU A 198 -9.75 -13.00 4.31
CA GLU A 198 -11.10 -12.44 4.28
C GLU A 198 -11.20 -11.24 3.33
N ALA A 199 -10.22 -10.32 3.35
CA ALA A 199 -10.19 -9.20 2.42
C ALA A 199 -10.08 -9.66 0.95
N MET A 200 -9.25 -10.65 0.68
CA MET A 200 -9.11 -11.23 -0.66
C MET A 200 -10.39 -11.96 -1.10
N GLU A 201 -11.04 -12.70 -0.22
CA GLU A 201 -12.34 -13.37 -0.48
C GLU A 201 -13.48 -12.36 -0.77
N MET A 202 -13.41 -11.15 -0.22
CA MET A 202 -14.34 -10.06 -0.53
C MET A 202 -14.14 -9.52 -1.96
N GLY A 203 -13.00 -9.79 -2.60
CA GLY A 203 -12.64 -9.28 -3.93
C GLY A 203 -11.62 -8.13 -3.90
N ALA A 204 -10.96 -7.89 -2.78
CA ALA A 204 -9.85 -6.92 -2.75
C ALA A 204 -8.73 -7.34 -3.71
N ALA A 205 -8.12 -6.38 -4.38
CA ALA A 205 -7.03 -6.63 -5.32
C ALA A 205 -5.72 -6.99 -4.61
N ALA A 206 -5.49 -6.43 -3.42
CA ALA A 206 -4.31 -6.68 -2.60
C ALA A 206 -4.56 -6.24 -1.15
N VAL A 207 -3.64 -6.59 -0.26
CA VAL A 207 -3.64 -6.15 1.14
C VAL A 207 -2.30 -5.53 1.52
N MET A 208 -2.35 -4.55 2.41
CA MET A 208 -1.15 -3.98 3.04
C MET A 208 -1.12 -4.34 4.53
N ALA A 209 0.02 -4.83 5.01
CA ALA A 209 0.24 -5.09 6.42
C ALA A 209 1.63 -4.59 6.86
N ASN A 210 1.72 -4.18 8.13
CA ASN A 210 2.98 -3.79 8.76
C ASN A 210 3.02 -4.29 10.21
N THR A 211 2.21 -3.70 11.09
CA THR A 211 2.27 -3.92 12.55
C THR A 211 2.13 -5.41 12.90
N ALA A 212 1.23 -6.12 12.23
CA ALA A 212 1.02 -7.57 12.43
C ALA A 212 2.31 -8.39 12.24
N ILE A 213 3.15 -8.00 11.30
CA ILE A 213 4.41 -8.68 11.00
C ILE A 213 5.51 -8.17 11.91
N ALA A 214 5.62 -6.84 12.07
CA ALA A 214 6.67 -6.20 12.85
C ALA A 214 6.63 -6.58 14.34
N THR A 215 5.45 -6.87 14.89
CA THR A 215 5.24 -7.25 16.30
C THR A 215 5.11 -8.76 16.52
N ALA A 216 5.24 -9.56 15.47
CA ALA A 216 5.18 -11.01 15.58
C ALA A 216 6.39 -11.59 16.32
N GLY A 217 6.16 -12.62 17.12
CA GLY A 217 7.25 -13.36 17.79
C GLY A 217 8.22 -14.03 16.82
N ASN A 218 7.76 -14.32 15.58
CA ASN A 218 8.59 -14.80 14.47
C ASN A 218 8.22 -14.03 13.20
N VAL A 219 8.97 -12.97 12.90
CA VAL A 219 8.74 -12.06 11.78
C VAL A 219 8.79 -12.78 10.41
N PRO A 220 9.79 -13.63 10.09
CA PRO A 220 9.83 -14.38 8.85
C PRO A 220 8.61 -15.29 8.64
N ALA A 221 8.25 -16.08 9.66
CA ALA A 221 7.09 -16.96 9.57
C ALA A 221 5.77 -16.21 9.39
N MET A 222 5.62 -15.02 10.02
CA MET A 222 4.44 -14.20 9.83
C MET A 222 4.39 -13.59 8.42
N ALA A 223 5.52 -13.15 7.86
CA ALA A 223 5.61 -12.65 6.49
C ALA A 223 5.23 -13.76 5.48
N GLU A 224 5.74 -14.99 5.68
CA GLU A 224 5.36 -16.15 4.87
C GLU A 224 3.86 -16.47 4.98
N ALA A 225 3.28 -16.35 6.18
CA ALA A 225 1.85 -16.56 6.39
C ALA A 225 0.99 -15.54 5.62
N PHE A 226 1.41 -14.28 5.57
CA PHE A 226 0.74 -13.25 4.74
C PHE A 226 0.87 -13.52 3.24
N LYS A 227 1.98 -14.09 2.77
CA LYS A 227 2.13 -14.53 1.37
C LYS A 227 1.14 -15.63 0.99
N LYS A 228 0.82 -16.52 1.94
CA LYS A 228 -0.07 -17.67 1.72
C LYS A 228 -1.55 -17.31 1.87
N ALA A 229 -1.84 -16.18 2.50
CA ALA A 229 -3.19 -15.64 2.64
C ALA A 229 -3.68 -15.01 1.34
#